data_902268c8055ea5a77d50cf6c854aa983
#
_entry.id   902268c8055ea5a77d50cf6c854aa983
#
_cell.length_a   1.000
_cell.length_b   1.000
_cell.length_c   1.000
_cell.angle_alpha   90.00
_cell.angle_beta   90.00
_cell.angle_gamma   90.00
#
_symmetry.space_group_name_H-M   'P 1'
#
loop_
_entity.id
_entity.type
_entity.pdbx_description
1 polymer ?
#
loop_
_entity_poly.entity_id
_entity_poly.type
_entity_poly.pdbx_seq_one_letter_code
_entity_poly.pdbx_strand_id
1 'polypeptide(L)'
;TKYITNCPECQTELVRNEGEANHFCPNFYGCPPQIIGRIQHFITRKAMDIDGLGAETVALLYNANLVANYADLYELKKQQILPLERMAEKSADNLIKGIEKSKEIPFERVLYALGIRYVGETVAKKLAKHYKSIEAIAKANSNDLVLVDEIGEKIAQSVVQFFDNQKNIIIIDRLKQYGVQLESGVEGELVSEKLKGKTFVVSG
;
A
#
# COMPACT_ATOMS: atom_id res chain seq x y z
N THR A 1 -22.70 14.48 -25.22
CA THR A 1 -21.32 14.07 -24.96
C THR A 1 -21.23 12.56 -25.10
N LYS A 2 -20.47 12.05 -26.08
CA LYS A 2 -20.23 10.60 -26.18
C LYS A 2 -19.20 10.22 -25.11
N TYR A 3 -19.56 9.30 -24.22
CA TYR A 3 -18.63 8.72 -23.29
C TYR A 3 -17.70 7.74 -24.02
N ILE A 4 -16.42 7.74 -23.62
CA ILE A 4 -15.49 6.71 -24.09
C ILE A 4 -15.88 5.38 -23.45
N THR A 5 -15.88 4.32 -24.25
CA THR A 5 -16.24 2.97 -23.79
C THR A 5 -15.02 2.13 -23.41
N ASN A 6 -13.86 2.48 -23.96
CA ASN A 6 -12.62 1.76 -23.76
C ASN A 6 -11.56 2.67 -23.14
N CYS A 7 -10.69 2.07 -22.36
CA CYS A 7 -9.55 2.77 -21.78
C CYS A 7 -8.62 3.28 -22.87
N PRO A 8 -8.26 4.57 -22.91
CA PRO A 8 -7.39 5.12 -23.96
C PRO A 8 -5.96 4.52 -23.91
N GLU A 9 -5.52 4.03 -22.75
CA GLU A 9 -4.17 3.49 -22.56
C GLU A 9 -4.05 1.99 -22.91
N CYS A 10 -4.99 1.16 -22.46
CA CYS A 10 -4.89 -0.29 -22.63
C CYS A 10 -6.04 -0.92 -23.40
N GLN A 11 -6.96 -0.13 -23.94
CA GLN A 11 -8.12 -0.54 -24.76
C GLN A 11 -9.11 -1.49 -24.04
N THR A 12 -8.92 -1.76 -22.75
CA THR A 12 -9.88 -2.55 -21.95
C THR A 12 -11.20 -1.81 -21.84
N GLU A 13 -12.32 -2.51 -21.95
CA GLU A 13 -13.65 -1.94 -21.74
C GLU A 13 -13.77 -1.33 -20.33
N LEU A 14 -14.27 -0.11 -20.28
CA LEU A 14 -14.49 0.60 -19.02
C LEU A 14 -15.73 0.07 -18.32
N VAL A 15 -15.64 -0.10 -17.02
CA VAL A 15 -16.75 -0.53 -16.17
C VAL A 15 -17.24 0.63 -15.28
N ARG A 16 -18.51 0.56 -14.94
CA ARG A 16 -19.15 1.48 -14.00
C ARG A 16 -19.84 0.67 -12.92
N ASN A 17 -19.49 0.92 -11.66
CA ASN A 17 -20.19 0.28 -10.56
C ASN A 17 -21.57 0.89 -10.36
N GLU A 18 -22.49 0.09 -9.85
CA GLU A 18 -23.81 0.55 -9.48
C GLU A 18 -23.70 1.67 -8.42
N GLY A 19 -24.43 2.77 -8.64
CA GLY A 19 -24.40 3.95 -7.78
C GLY A 19 -23.19 4.87 -7.95
N GLU A 20 -22.25 4.58 -8.86
CA GLU A 20 -21.12 5.46 -9.17
C GLU A 20 -21.33 6.21 -10.50
N ALA A 21 -20.94 7.49 -10.53
CA ALA A 21 -21.05 8.30 -11.76
C ALA A 21 -19.91 8.02 -12.75
N ASN A 22 -18.75 7.60 -12.25
CA ASN A 22 -17.52 7.48 -13.02
C ASN A 22 -17.34 6.08 -13.62
N HIS A 23 -16.83 6.04 -14.86
CA HIS A 23 -16.31 4.83 -15.47
C HIS A 23 -14.82 4.70 -15.11
N PHE A 24 -14.35 3.48 -14.94
CA PHE A 24 -12.96 3.19 -14.66
C PHE A 24 -12.46 1.96 -15.42
N CYS A 25 -11.15 1.89 -15.62
CA CYS A 25 -10.50 0.76 -16.23
C CYS A 25 -10.33 -0.39 -15.22
N PRO A 26 -10.89 -1.58 -15.44
CA PRO A 26 -10.76 -2.70 -14.52
C PRO A 26 -9.43 -3.47 -14.66
N ASN A 27 -8.58 -3.10 -15.60
CA ASN A 27 -7.30 -3.77 -15.84
C ASN A 27 -6.21 -3.31 -14.87
N PHE A 28 -6.38 -3.59 -13.58
CA PHE A 28 -5.49 -3.14 -12.50
C PHE A 28 -4.04 -3.60 -12.64
N TYR A 29 -3.79 -4.72 -13.31
CA TYR A 29 -2.47 -5.36 -13.41
C TYR A 29 -1.83 -5.24 -14.79
N GLY A 30 -2.54 -4.71 -15.78
CA GLY A 30 -2.05 -4.60 -17.15
C GLY A 30 -2.14 -3.18 -17.73
N CYS A 31 -2.83 -2.27 -17.06
CA CYS A 31 -2.94 -0.88 -17.50
C CYS A 31 -1.81 -0.02 -16.90
N PRO A 32 -0.93 0.59 -17.71
CA PRO A 32 0.21 1.36 -17.22
C PRO A 32 -0.13 2.43 -16.18
N PRO A 33 -1.12 3.33 -16.39
CA PRO A 33 -1.52 4.30 -15.37
C PRO A 33 -2.01 3.68 -14.07
N GLN A 34 -2.68 2.50 -14.13
CA GLN A 34 -3.15 1.81 -12.93
C GLN A 34 -1.97 1.24 -12.12
N ILE A 35 -1.00 0.65 -12.80
CA ILE A 35 0.21 0.11 -12.19
C ILE A 35 1.01 1.24 -11.54
N ILE A 36 1.34 2.28 -12.32
CA ILE A 36 2.10 3.44 -11.86
C ILE A 36 1.38 4.12 -10.69
N GLY A 37 0.08 4.37 -10.78
CA GLY A 37 -0.71 5.01 -9.74
C GLY A 37 -0.73 4.21 -8.42
N ARG A 38 -0.78 2.89 -8.48
CA ARG A 38 -0.71 2.02 -7.29
C ARG A 38 0.67 2.06 -6.63
N ILE A 39 1.75 2.07 -7.42
CA ILE A 39 3.10 2.22 -6.89
C ILE A 39 3.27 3.63 -6.29
N GLN A 40 2.77 4.68 -6.96
CA GLN A 40 2.80 6.05 -6.44
C GLN A 40 2.04 6.17 -5.12
N HIS A 41 0.86 5.55 -5.00
CA HIS A 41 0.11 5.51 -3.74
C HIS A 41 0.93 4.83 -2.63
N PHE A 42 1.51 3.66 -2.94
CA PHE A 42 2.29 2.86 -2.00
C PHE A 42 3.47 3.63 -1.39
N ILE A 43 4.18 4.43 -2.18
CA ILE A 43 5.37 5.17 -1.74
C ILE A 43 5.06 6.46 -0.98
N THR A 44 3.81 6.92 -0.94
CA THR A 44 3.45 8.21 -0.34
C THR A 44 3.81 8.30 1.13
N ARG A 45 3.98 9.55 1.62
CA ARG A 45 4.29 9.86 3.03
C ARG A 45 3.32 9.23 4.03
N LYS A 46 2.05 9.11 3.68
CA LYS A 46 1.02 8.51 4.53
C LYS A 46 1.02 6.98 4.48
N ALA A 47 1.61 6.40 3.46
CA ALA A 47 1.76 4.96 3.24
C ALA A 47 3.15 4.50 3.69
N MET A 48 3.99 4.02 2.76
CA MET A 48 5.31 3.48 3.08
C MET A 48 6.41 4.53 3.26
N ASP A 49 6.15 5.81 2.93
CA ASP A 49 7.06 6.94 3.15
C ASP A 49 8.47 6.71 2.58
N ILE A 50 8.54 6.29 1.32
CA ILE A 50 9.82 5.96 0.68
C ILE A 50 10.49 7.25 0.18
N ASP A 51 11.45 7.75 0.95
CA ASP A 51 12.25 8.90 0.58
C ASP A 51 13.07 8.64 -0.70
N GLY A 52 13.23 9.67 -1.54
CA GLY A 52 13.98 9.58 -2.78
C GLY A 52 13.23 8.94 -3.95
N LEU A 53 11.97 8.51 -3.75
CA LEU A 53 11.11 7.93 -4.77
C LEU A 53 9.89 8.82 -5.01
N GLY A 54 9.94 9.63 -6.06
CA GLY A 54 8.84 10.47 -6.50
C GLY A 54 8.05 9.88 -7.66
N ALA A 55 6.96 10.54 -8.05
CA ALA A 55 6.09 10.09 -9.13
C ALA A 55 6.83 9.91 -10.47
N GLU A 56 7.74 10.83 -10.80
CA GLU A 56 8.57 10.74 -12.02
C GLU A 56 9.51 9.54 -11.99
N THR A 57 10.15 9.28 -10.84
CA THR A 57 11.05 8.14 -10.67
C THR A 57 10.29 6.81 -10.78
N VAL A 58 9.07 6.72 -10.26
CA VAL A 58 8.21 5.53 -10.42
C VAL A 58 7.93 5.29 -11.91
N ALA A 59 7.60 6.34 -12.68
CA ALA A 59 7.37 6.22 -14.11
C ALA A 59 8.64 5.77 -14.86
N LEU A 60 9.82 6.30 -14.50
CA LEU A 60 11.10 5.88 -15.08
C LEU A 60 11.39 4.40 -14.79
N LEU A 61 11.22 3.94 -13.54
CA LEU A 61 11.41 2.55 -13.16
C LEU A 61 10.45 1.61 -13.91
N TYR A 62 9.19 2.01 -14.06
CA TYR A 62 8.20 1.25 -14.81
C TYR A 62 8.57 1.16 -16.30
N ASN A 63 8.92 2.28 -16.94
CA ASN A 63 9.28 2.33 -18.35
C ASN A 63 10.59 1.56 -18.65
N ALA A 64 11.49 1.48 -17.68
CA ALA A 64 12.70 0.65 -17.74
C ALA A 64 12.43 -0.84 -17.46
N ASN A 65 11.18 -1.26 -17.26
CA ASN A 65 10.77 -2.62 -16.90
C ASN A 65 11.43 -3.14 -15.61
N LEU A 66 11.78 -2.25 -14.69
CA LEU A 66 12.36 -2.60 -13.39
C LEU A 66 11.30 -2.88 -12.34
N VAL A 67 10.09 -2.32 -12.50
CA VAL A 67 8.98 -2.53 -11.59
C VAL A 67 7.67 -2.72 -12.38
N ALA A 68 6.87 -3.71 -11.99
CA ALA A 68 5.51 -3.96 -12.47
C ALA A 68 4.47 -3.91 -11.33
N ASN A 69 4.93 -3.90 -10.09
CA ASN A 69 4.13 -3.71 -8.88
C ASN A 69 5.02 -3.18 -7.74
N TYR A 70 4.41 -2.80 -6.64
CA TYR A 70 5.15 -2.17 -5.54
C TYR A 70 6.07 -3.15 -4.76
N ALA A 71 5.87 -4.47 -4.83
CA ALA A 71 6.80 -5.41 -4.21
C ALA A 71 8.14 -5.48 -4.95
N ASP A 72 8.16 -5.16 -6.26
CA ASP A 72 9.39 -5.13 -7.06
C ASP A 72 10.36 -4.05 -6.59
N LEU A 73 9.87 -3.02 -5.87
CA LEU A 73 10.71 -1.98 -5.28
C LEU A 73 11.77 -2.58 -4.34
N TYR A 74 11.44 -3.64 -3.61
CA TYR A 74 12.32 -4.29 -2.64
C TYR A 74 13.38 -5.20 -3.28
N GLU A 75 13.28 -5.45 -4.59
CA GLU A 75 14.28 -6.19 -5.39
C GLU A 75 15.27 -5.27 -6.12
N LEU A 76 15.02 -3.96 -6.12
CA LEU A 76 15.84 -3.00 -6.85
C LEU A 76 17.27 -2.96 -6.29
N LYS A 77 18.22 -2.99 -7.22
CA LYS A 77 19.66 -2.84 -6.93
C LYS A 77 20.18 -1.52 -7.47
N LYS A 78 21.12 -0.91 -6.76
CA LYS A 78 21.74 0.36 -7.15
C LYS A 78 22.22 0.35 -8.60
N GLN A 79 22.84 -0.75 -9.06
CA GLN A 79 23.35 -0.89 -10.42
C GLN A 79 22.26 -0.79 -11.51
N GLN A 80 21.02 -1.17 -11.20
CA GLN A 80 19.89 -1.06 -12.12
C GLN A 80 19.33 0.37 -12.19
N ILE A 81 19.49 1.13 -11.12
CA ILE A 81 18.95 2.49 -10.98
C ILE A 81 19.91 3.53 -11.59
N LEU A 82 21.23 3.33 -11.43
CA LEU A 82 22.26 4.28 -11.88
C LEU A 82 22.18 4.67 -13.36
N PRO A 83 21.83 3.77 -14.32
CA PRO A 83 21.71 4.13 -15.72
C PRO A 83 20.48 4.97 -16.06
N LEU A 84 19.54 5.13 -15.13
CA LEU A 84 18.30 5.88 -15.37
C LEU A 84 18.59 7.39 -15.45
N GLU A 85 17.82 8.07 -16.28
CA GLU A 85 17.91 9.51 -16.45
C GLU A 85 17.75 10.24 -15.09
N ARG A 86 18.58 11.24 -14.84
CA ARG A 86 18.60 12.06 -13.60
C ARG A 86 18.89 11.28 -12.31
N MET A 87 19.45 10.07 -12.42
CA MET A 87 19.76 9.23 -11.28
C MET A 87 21.28 9.20 -11.02
N ALA A 88 21.75 10.16 -10.19
CA ALA A 88 23.13 10.19 -9.71
C ALA A 88 23.32 9.19 -8.54
N GLU A 89 24.58 8.84 -8.23
CA GLU A 89 24.92 7.90 -7.15
C GLU A 89 24.21 8.21 -5.82
N LYS A 90 24.25 9.48 -5.41
CA LYS A 90 23.59 9.91 -4.15
C LYS A 90 22.08 9.70 -4.18
N SER A 91 21.44 9.93 -5.33
CA SER A 91 19.99 9.72 -5.49
C SER A 91 19.64 8.24 -5.43
N ALA A 92 20.44 7.39 -6.11
CA ALA A 92 20.27 5.94 -6.05
C ALA A 92 20.48 5.39 -4.63
N ASP A 93 21.50 5.86 -3.90
CA ASP A 93 21.75 5.47 -2.51
C ASP A 93 20.59 5.89 -1.59
N ASN A 94 20.07 7.10 -1.74
CA ASN A 94 18.95 7.58 -0.94
C ASN A 94 17.68 6.75 -1.21
N LEU A 95 17.44 6.41 -2.47
CA LEU A 95 16.30 5.57 -2.87
C LEU A 95 16.38 4.18 -2.23
N ILE A 96 17.53 3.49 -2.34
CA ILE A 96 17.71 2.17 -1.72
C ILE A 96 17.58 2.25 -0.19
N LYS A 97 18.16 3.27 0.45
CA LYS A 97 17.99 3.49 1.91
C LYS A 97 16.53 3.77 2.29
N GLY A 98 15.82 4.56 1.48
CA GLY A 98 14.39 4.82 1.70
C GLY A 98 13.55 3.55 1.62
N ILE A 99 13.82 2.67 0.65
CA ILE A 99 13.16 1.36 0.52
C ILE A 99 13.47 0.48 1.76
N GLU A 100 14.73 0.39 2.18
CA GLU A 100 15.08 -0.40 3.37
C GLU A 100 14.40 0.13 4.64
N LYS A 101 14.41 1.45 4.84
CA LYS A 101 13.75 2.10 5.99
C LYS A 101 12.23 1.86 5.99
N SER A 102 11.61 1.76 4.82
CA SER A 102 10.17 1.53 4.71
C SER A 102 9.72 0.18 5.28
N LYS A 103 10.62 -0.78 5.45
CA LYS A 103 10.32 -2.07 6.10
C LYS A 103 9.93 -1.92 7.57
N GLU A 104 10.30 -0.81 8.21
CA GLU A 104 9.97 -0.50 9.62
C GLU A 104 8.63 0.22 9.78
N ILE A 105 7.95 0.54 8.67
CA ILE A 105 6.65 1.21 8.69
C ILE A 105 5.61 0.31 9.37
N PRO A 106 4.81 0.85 10.33
CA PRO A 106 3.87 0.04 11.09
C PRO A 106 2.74 -0.50 10.23
N PHE A 107 2.20 -1.65 10.63
CA PHE A 107 1.25 -2.46 9.87
C PHE A 107 0.02 -1.69 9.37
N GLU A 108 -0.56 -0.79 10.18
CA GLU A 108 -1.71 -0.01 9.74
C GLU A 108 -1.42 0.89 8.52
N ARG A 109 -0.19 1.38 8.40
CA ARG A 109 0.23 2.16 7.23
C ARG A 109 0.52 1.27 6.04
N VAL A 110 1.10 0.08 6.27
CA VAL A 110 1.28 -0.93 5.22
C VAL A 110 -0.09 -1.34 4.67
N LEU A 111 -1.07 -1.60 5.53
CA LEU A 111 -2.42 -1.96 5.11
C LEU A 111 -3.07 -0.86 4.25
N TYR A 112 -2.89 0.41 4.63
CA TYR A 112 -3.31 1.54 3.81
C TYR A 112 -2.55 1.59 2.47
N ALA A 113 -1.24 1.32 2.48
CA ALA A 113 -0.39 1.33 1.30
C ALA A 113 -0.78 0.27 0.24
N LEU A 114 -1.39 -0.85 0.64
CA LEU A 114 -1.89 -1.88 -0.29
C LEU A 114 -2.94 -1.33 -1.26
N GLY A 115 -3.58 -0.20 -0.95
CA GLY A 115 -4.53 0.47 -1.84
C GLY A 115 -5.84 -0.30 -2.03
N ILE A 116 -6.33 -0.97 -0.99
CA ILE A 116 -7.64 -1.64 -0.99
C ILE A 116 -8.72 -0.57 -1.18
N ARG A 117 -9.61 -0.78 -2.14
CA ARG A 117 -10.66 0.19 -2.45
C ARG A 117 -11.53 0.48 -1.21
N TYR A 118 -11.85 1.74 -0.97
CA TYR A 118 -12.58 2.26 0.19
C TYR A 118 -11.86 2.11 1.55
N VAL A 119 -10.66 1.54 1.59
CA VAL A 119 -9.85 1.46 2.81
C VAL A 119 -8.91 2.66 2.86
N GLY A 120 -9.36 3.73 3.52
CA GLY A 120 -8.54 4.89 3.84
C GLY A 120 -7.69 4.67 5.10
N GLU A 121 -6.89 5.68 5.49
CA GLU A 121 -6.01 5.62 6.68
C GLU A 121 -6.76 5.21 7.97
N THR A 122 -7.94 5.79 8.21
CA THR A 122 -8.76 5.49 9.41
C THR A 122 -9.23 4.03 9.42
N VAL A 123 -9.75 3.55 8.30
CA VAL A 123 -10.23 2.16 8.16
C VAL A 123 -9.07 1.18 8.29
N ALA A 124 -7.93 1.46 7.64
CA ALA A 124 -6.73 0.62 7.76
C ALA A 124 -6.26 0.51 9.22
N LYS A 125 -6.24 1.62 9.97
CA LYS A 125 -5.90 1.63 11.39
C LYS A 125 -6.87 0.81 12.24
N LYS A 126 -8.18 0.88 11.96
CA LYS A 126 -9.19 0.09 12.68
C LYS A 126 -9.05 -1.41 12.39
N LEU A 127 -8.89 -1.78 11.11
CA LEU A 127 -8.64 -3.17 10.72
C LEU A 127 -7.36 -3.72 11.36
N ALA A 128 -6.26 -2.99 11.29
CA ALA A 128 -4.99 -3.40 11.88
C ALA A 128 -5.09 -3.56 13.40
N LYS A 129 -5.81 -2.64 14.09
CA LYS A 129 -6.05 -2.72 15.53
C LYS A 129 -6.90 -3.92 15.92
N HIS A 130 -7.92 -4.26 15.12
CA HIS A 130 -8.84 -5.36 15.42
C HIS A 130 -8.22 -6.73 15.12
N TYR A 131 -7.68 -6.90 13.91
CA TYR A 131 -7.19 -8.21 13.43
C TYR A 131 -5.73 -8.49 13.74
N LYS A 132 -4.93 -7.48 14.02
CA LYS A 132 -3.51 -7.56 14.40
C LYS A 132 -2.56 -8.07 13.30
N SER A 133 -3.01 -8.85 12.33
CA SER A 133 -2.19 -9.37 11.23
C SER A 133 -2.92 -9.38 9.90
N ILE A 134 -2.16 -9.36 8.81
CA ILE A 134 -2.69 -9.45 7.45
C ILE A 134 -3.38 -10.79 7.20
N GLU A 135 -2.85 -11.87 7.76
CA GLU A 135 -3.43 -13.21 7.64
C GLU A 135 -4.78 -13.31 8.32
N ALA A 136 -4.98 -12.64 9.44
CA ALA A 136 -6.28 -12.60 10.11
C ALA A 136 -7.31 -11.81 9.29
N ILE A 137 -6.91 -10.69 8.68
CA ILE A 137 -7.79 -9.94 7.78
C ILE A 137 -8.14 -10.76 6.54
N ALA A 138 -7.17 -11.46 5.95
CA ALA A 138 -7.37 -12.28 4.76
C ALA A 138 -8.32 -13.46 4.97
N LYS A 139 -8.45 -13.95 6.22
CA LYS A 139 -9.37 -15.03 6.60
C LYS A 139 -10.75 -14.54 7.01
N ALA A 140 -10.91 -13.24 7.26
CA ALA A 140 -12.17 -12.67 7.71
C ALA A 140 -13.19 -12.65 6.56
N ASN A 141 -14.41 -13.05 6.86
CA ASN A 141 -15.53 -12.91 5.92
C ASN A 141 -16.22 -11.54 6.06
N SER A 142 -17.12 -11.23 5.14
CA SER A 142 -17.82 -9.94 5.12
C SER A 142 -18.60 -9.66 6.42
N ASN A 143 -19.22 -10.69 7.04
CA ASN A 143 -19.99 -10.55 8.27
C ASN A 143 -19.08 -10.22 9.47
N ASP A 144 -17.87 -10.79 9.51
CA ASP A 144 -16.90 -10.48 10.57
C ASP A 144 -16.35 -9.06 10.42
N LEU A 145 -16.10 -8.64 9.18
CA LEU A 145 -15.55 -7.31 8.88
C LEU A 145 -16.52 -6.18 9.26
N VAL A 146 -17.82 -6.34 9.04
CA VAL A 146 -18.82 -5.32 9.39
C VAL A 146 -19.02 -5.14 10.90
N LEU A 147 -18.54 -6.06 11.73
CA LEU A 147 -18.53 -5.91 13.19
C LEU A 147 -17.49 -4.90 13.69
N VAL A 148 -16.52 -4.56 12.84
CA VAL A 148 -15.52 -3.53 13.15
C VAL A 148 -16.14 -2.15 12.93
N ASP A 149 -16.03 -1.29 13.93
CA ASP A 149 -16.59 0.06 13.91
C ASP A 149 -16.19 0.84 12.63
N GLU A 150 -17.14 1.56 12.01
CA GLU A 150 -17.05 2.29 10.74
C GLU A 150 -16.80 1.42 9.49
N ILE A 151 -16.86 0.09 9.57
CA ILE A 151 -16.74 -0.78 8.42
C ILE A 151 -18.12 -1.23 7.95
N GLY A 152 -18.63 -0.57 6.91
CA GLY A 152 -19.87 -0.96 6.26
C GLY A 152 -19.66 -2.08 5.22
N GLU A 153 -20.78 -2.63 4.74
CA GLU A 153 -20.81 -3.73 3.76
C GLU A 153 -19.92 -3.48 2.54
N LYS A 154 -19.94 -2.25 1.99
CA LYS A 154 -19.14 -1.86 0.80
C LYS A 154 -17.64 -1.98 1.04
N ILE A 155 -17.18 -1.59 2.22
CA ILE A 155 -15.77 -1.72 2.63
C ILE A 155 -15.44 -3.20 2.85
N ALA A 156 -16.29 -3.92 3.58
CA ALA A 156 -16.10 -5.34 3.86
C ALA A 156 -15.99 -6.18 2.57
N GLN A 157 -16.90 -5.98 1.62
CA GLN A 157 -16.85 -6.63 0.32
C GLN A 157 -15.57 -6.31 -0.44
N SER A 158 -15.12 -5.06 -0.40
CA SER A 158 -13.88 -4.64 -1.07
C SER A 158 -12.64 -5.30 -0.47
N VAL A 159 -12.60 -5.48 0.85
CA VAL A 159 -11.53 -6.19 1.55
C VAL A 159 -11.53 -7.67 1.14
N VAL A 160 -12.68 -8.34 1.20
CA VAL A 160 -12.80 -9.75 0.77
C VAL A 160 -12.35 -9.93 -0.67
N GLN A 161 -12.86 -9.12 -1.60
CA GLN A 161 -12.46 -9.18 -3.02
C GLN A 161 -10.96 -8.97 -3.24
N PHE A 162 -10.34 -8.12 -2.43
CA PHE A 162 -8.90 -7.88 -2.53
C PHE A 162 -8.10 -9.13 -2.15
N PHE A 163 -8.47 -9.83 -1.07
CA PHE A 163 -7.80 -11.03 -0.61
C PHE A 163 -8.20 -12.30 -1.40
N ASP A 164 -9.33 -12.33 -2.06
CA ASP A 164 -9.71 -13.40 -3.00
C ASP A 164 -8.86 -13.39 -4.27
N ASN A 165 -8.21 -12.28 -4.58
CA ASN A 165 -7.37 -12.16 -5.77
C ASN A 165 -5.97 -12.71 -5.53
N GLN A 166 -5.67 -13.85 -6.18
CA GLN A 166 -4.39 -14.52 -6.06
C GLN A 166 -3.16 -13.63 -6.37
N LYS A 167 -3.29 -12.67 -7.28
CA LYS A 167 -2.19 -11.73 -7.59
C LYS A 167 -1.85 -10.85 -6.39
N ASN A 168 -2.86 -10.42 -5.61
CA ASN A 168 -2.62 -9.66 -4.39
C ASN A 168 -1.94 -10.50 -3.32
N ILE A 169 -2.35 -11.77 -3.17
CA ILE A 169 -1.73 -12.69 -2.21
C ILE A 169 -0.26 -12.88 -2.54
N ILE A 170 0.08 -13.14 -3.81
CA ILE A 170 1.48 -13.27 -4.25
C ILE A 170 2.30 -12.02 -3.91
N ILE A 171 1.75 -10.83 -4.14
CA ILE A 171 2.42 -9.57 -3.83
C ILE A 171 2.64 -9.42 -2.32
N ILE A 172 1.63 -9.76 -1.51
CA ILE A 172 1.72 -9.73 -0.04
C ILE A 172 2.77 -10.70 0.47
N ASP A 173 2.80 -11.92 -0.06
CA ASP A 173 3.80 -12.93 0.32
C ASP A 173 5.23 -12.45 0.01
N ARG A 174 5.42 -11.79 -1.13
CA ARG A 174 6.71 -11.15 -1.46
C ARG A 174 7.07 -10.04 -0.48
N LEU A 175 6.13 -9.14 -0.13
CA LEU A 175 6.37 -8.12 0.89
C LEU A 175 6.78 -8.74 2.22
N LYS A 176 6.14 -9.84 2.62
CA LYS A 176 6.50 -10.60 3.82
C LYS A 176 7.92 -11.15 3.75
N GLN A 177 8.32 -11.73 2.62
CA GLN A 177 9.68 -12.25 2.40
C GLN A 177 10.74 -11.14 2.49
N TYR A 178 10.41 -9.90 2.09
CA TYR A 178 11.32 -8.75 2.20
C TYR A 178 11.34 -8.11 3.59
N GLY A 179 10.54 -8.60 4.54
CA GLY A 179 10.54 -8.11 5.92
C GLY A 179 9.66 -6.88 6.17
N VAL A 180 8.71 -6.59 5.29
CA VAL A 180 7.70 -5.55 5.52
C VAL A 180 6.79 -5.97 6.68
N GLN A 181 6.41 -5.03 7.55
CA GLN A 181 5.57 -5.29 8.72
C GLN A 181 4.13 -5.59 8.31
N LEU A 182 3.71 -6.86 8.37
CA LEU A 182 2.37 -7.32 8.03
C LEU A 182 1.54 -7.75 9.26
N GLU A 183 2.07 -7.43 10.45
CA GLU A 183 1.39 -7.63 11.72
C GLU A 183 1.69 -6.47 12.65
N SER A 184 0.75 -6.16 13.53
CA SER A 184 1.00 -5.23 14.64
C SER A 184 1.98 -5.93 15.57
N GLY A 185 3.13 -5.31 15.83
CA GLY A 185 4.00 -5.78 16.90
C GLY A 185 3.15 -6.00 18.15
N VAL A 186 3.45 -7.01 18.92
CA VAL A 186 2.92 -7.12 20.28
C VAL A 186 3.21 -5.75 20.88
N GLU A 187 2.15 -4.97 21.20
CA GLU A 187 2.33 -3.82 22.08
C GLU A 187 3.06 -4.39 23.29
N GLY A 188 4.39 -4.26 23.30
CA GLY A 188 5.14 -4.53 24.49
C GLY A 188 4.46 -3.64 25.51
N GLU A 189 3.76 -4.21 26.47
CA GLU A 189 3.45 -3.50 27.70
C GLU A 189 4.72 -2.74 28.02
N LEU A 190 4.65 -1.42 27.96
CA LEU A 190 5.73 -0.57 28.44
C LEU A 190 5.85 -0.87 29.94
N VAL A 191 6.49 -1.97 30.26
CA VAL A 191 6.85 -2.35 31.62
C VAL A 191 8.03 -1.49 32.02
N SER A 192 7.79 -0.20 32.04
CA SER A 192 8.59 0.72 32.80
C SER A 192 7.74 1.27 33.94
N GLU A 193 7.67 0.54 35.02
CA GLU A 193 7.08 1.04 36.29
C GLU A 193 7.82 2.29 36.85
N LYS A 194 8.93 2.70 36.22
CA LYS A 194 9.74 3.85 36.64
C LYS A 194 8.98 5.18 36.67
N LEU A 195 7.87 5.29 35.99
CA LEU A 195 7.06 6.53 35.93
C LEU A 195 5.64 6.37 36.49
N LYS A 196 5.32 5.22 37.07
CA LYS A 196 4.03 4.97 37.73
C LYS A 196 3.86 5.93 38.91
N GLY A 197 2.81 6.75 38.87
CA GLY A 197 2.49 7.72 39.94
C GLY A 197 3.25 9.08 39.86
N LYS A 198 3.96 9.37 38.78
CA LYS A 198 4.57 10.69 38.53
C LYS A 198 3.72 11.54 37.61
N THR A 199 3.41 12.75 38.03
CA THR A 199 2.73 13.76 37.20
C THR A 199 3.78 14.63 36.54
N PHE A 200 3.73 14.78 35.20
CA PHE A 200 4.62 15.67 34.46
C PHE A 200 3.83 16.90 34.02
N VAL A 201 4.37 18.09 34.30
CA VAL A 201 3.87 19.35 33.76
C VAL A 201 4.78 19.74 32.60
N VAL A 202 4.21 19.82 31.38
CA VAL A 202 4.91 20.35 30.23
C VAL A 202 4.53 21.81 30.10
N SER A 203 5.48 22.70 30.41
CA SER A 203 5.35 24.14 30.09
C SER A 203 5.79 24.36 28.64
N GLY A 204 4.86 24.89 27.80
CA GLY A 204 5.14 25.33 26.45
C GLY A 204 5.92 26.65 26.39
#